data_be4883b54d0112d2d7d9cbc28bf4a2a1
#
_entry.id   be4883b54d0112d2d7d9cbc28bf4a2a1
#
_cell.length_a   1.000
_cell.length_b   1.000
_cell.length_c   1.000
_cell.angle_alpha   90.00
_cell.angle_beta   90.00
_cell.angle_gamma   90.00
#
_symmetry.space_group_name_H-M   'P 1'
#
loop_
_entity.id
_entity.type
_entity.pdbx_description
1 polymer ?
#
loop_
_entity_poly.entity_id
_entity_poly.type
_entity_poly.pdbx_seq_one_letter_code
_entity_poly.pdbx_strand_id
1 'polypeptide(L)'
;VRTLFPPYAHPSPEHAADPDTWVVQEHPGRRRSRHHALGRVDLDWGGRSLADVLADVDSWREDGAEGLFLDRAPAGSGGVGPVALIVRLAARRGLHRVVLNPGVPTHPLYRDLGVQICTFDGAWTSYQGWAGDGVEPGDGHLVHGVPAEMLTAARRLMGRRGAGFGLATDASPYGGGTLSEAACEDAADSADSCTTSGS
;
A
#
# COMPACT_ATOMS: atom_id res chain seq x y z
N VAL A 1 8.28 15.77 3.75
CA VAL A 1 7.84 14.40 3.43
C VAL A 1 6.32 14.42 3.45
N ARG A 2 5.70 14.06 2.34
CA ARG A 2 4.24 13.98 2.23
C ARG A 2 3.70 12.88 3.14
N THR A 3 2.56 13.16 3.79
CA THR A 3 1.93 12.17 4.66
C THR A 3 0.80 11.46 3.91
N LEU A 4 0.83 10.13 3.89
CA LEU A 4 -0.21 9.29 3.31
C LEU A 4 -0.88 8.49 4.41
N PHE A 5 -2.14 8.77 4.69
CA PHE A 5 -2.95 8.03 5.63
C PHE A 5 -3.63 6.85 4.92
N PRO A 6 -3.27 5.60 5.26
CA PRO A 6 -3.98 4.43 4.77
C PRO A 6 -5.39 4.34 5.41
N PRO A 7 -6.28 3.45 4.91
CA PRO A 7 -7.68 3.41 5.34
C PRO A 7 -7.90 3.18 6.84
N TYR A 8 -6.95 2.49 7.49
CA TYR A 8 -7.02 2.15 8.92
C TYR A 8 -6.46 3.23 9.85
N ALA A 9 -5.86 4.30 9.31
CA ALA A 9 -5.33 5.42 10.08
C ALA A 9 -6.06 6.72 9.72
N HIS A 10 -6.39 7.51 10.74
CA HIS A 10 -7.14 8.74 10.54
C HIS A 10 -6.25 9.96 10.81
N PRO A 11 -6.24 10.97 9.93
CA PRO A 11 -5.53 12.21 10.18
C PRO A 11 -6.12 12.96 11.37
N SER A 12 -5.25 13.57 12.19
CA SER A 12 -5.70 14.60 13.13
C SER A 12 -6.21 15.84 12.36
N PRO A 13 -6.96 16.75 13.01
CA PRO A 13 -7.41 17.99 12.36
C PRO A 13 -6.27 18.81 11.74
N GLU A 14 -5.08 18.82 12.36
CA GLU A 14 -3.89 19.49 11.86
C GLU A 14 -3.37 18.86 10.57
N HIS A 15 -3.24 17.54 10.53
CA HIS A 15 -2.87 16.83 9.31
C HIS A 15 -3.92 16.96 8.23
N ALA A 16 -5.21 16.98 8.60
CA ALA A 16 -6.28 17.15 7.65
C ALA A 16 -6.28 18.55 7.00
N ALA A 17 -5.66 19.55 7.61
CA ALA A 17 -5.50 20.89 7.05
C ALA A 17 -4.23 21.06 6.19
N ASP A 18 -3.30 20.09 6.23
CA ASP A 18 -2.04 20.14 5.50
C ASP A 18 -2.27 19.73 4.02
N PRO A 19 -1.94 20.60 3.04
CA PRO A 19 -2.07 20.28 1.62
C PRO A 19 -1.16 19.14 1.14
N ASP A 20 -0.14 18.79 1.89
CA ASP A 20 0.74 17.65 1.60
C ASP A 20 0.25 16.32 2.22
N THR A 21 -0.95 16.33 2.81
CA THR A 21 -1.58 15.14 3.37
C THR A 21 -2.55 14.50 2.39
N TRP A 22 -2.36 13.22 2.14
CA TRP A 22 -3.26 12.37 1.35
C TRP A 22 -3.98 11.37 2.24
N VAL A 23 -5.25 11.14 1.94
CA VAL A 23 -6.09 10.19 2.70
C VAL A 23 -6.65 9.16 1.75
N VAL A 24 -6.37 7.89 2.02
CA VAL A 24 -6.94 6.77 1.27
C VAL A 24 -8.34 6.46 1.82
N GLN A 25 -9.32 6.41 0.92
CA GLN A 25 -10.71 6.07 1.23
C GLN A 25 -11.01 4.66 0.73
N GLU A 26 -11.71 3.85 1.55
CA GLU A 26 -12.04 2.46 1.22
C GLU A 26 -13.24 2.32 0.30
N HIS A 27 -14.23 3.22 0.45
CA HIS A 27 -15.50 3.10 -0.26
C HIS A 27 -15.93 4.43 -0.84
N PRO A 28 -16.40 4.47 -2.10
CA PRO A 28 -17.07 5.64 -2.68
C PRO A 28 -18.29 6.06 -1.84
N GLY A 29 -18.68 7.33 -1.90
CA GLY A 29 -19.84 7.86 -1.19
C GLY A 29 -19.63 8.16 0.31
N ARG A 30 -18.49 7.80 0.88
CA ARG A 30 -18.14 8.11 2.28
C ARG A 30 -17.14 9.24 2.41
N ARG A 31 -17.32 10.34 1.68
CA ARG A 31 -16.43 11.50 1.78
C ARG A 31 -16.28 11.97 3.22
N ARG A 32 -15.17 11.60 3.86
CA ARG A 32 -14.80 12.06 5.21
C ARG A 32 -13.84 13.25 5.19
N SER A 33 -13.30 13.62 4.04
CA SER A 33 -12.28 14.66 3.95
C SER A 33 -12.53 15.59 2.76
N ARG A 34 -12.26 16.90 2.98
CA ARG A 34 -12.18 17.92 1.92
C ARG A 34 -10.79 17.97 1.28
N HIS A 35 -9.90 17.04 1.66
CA HIS A 35 -8.49 17.04 1.28
C HIS A 35 -8.18 15.87 0.37
N HIS A 36 -7.17 16.00 -0.43
CA HIS A 36 -6.58 15.08 -1.41
C HIS A 36 -6.93 13.59 -1.16
N ALA A 37 -8.16 13.22 -1.55
CA ALA A 37 -8.69 11.89 -1.38
C ALA A 37 -8.18 10.97 -2.50
N LEU A 38 -7.55 9.87 -2.13
CA LEU A 38 -7.23 8.77 -3.03
C LEU A 38 -8.23 7.65 -2.83
N GLY A 39 -8.88 7.22 -3.91
CA GLY A 39 -9.75 6.06 -3.88
C GLY A 39 -8.94 4.76 -3.84
N ARG A 40 -9.22 3.88 -2.88
CA ARG A 40 -8.59 2.57 -2.82
C ARG A 40 -9.18 1.66 -3.89
N VAL A 41 -8.32 1.09 -4.72
CA VAL A 41 -8.65 0.04 -5.68
C VAL A 41 -7.74 -1.14 -5.41
N ASP A 42 -8.34 -2.24 -5.00
CA ASP A 42 -7.63 -3.48 -4.73
C ASP A 42 -7.29 -4.20 -6.05
N LEU A 43 -6.04 -4.55 -6.26
CA LEU A 43 -5.59 -5.30 -7.45
C LEU A 43 -5.43 -6.79 -7.21
N ASP A 44 -5.53 -7.25 -5.96
CA ASP A 44 -5.34 -8.66 -5.56
C ASP A 44 -4.08 -9.29 -6.18
N TRP A 45 -2.96 -8.54 -6.11
CA TRP A 45 -1.66 -8.89 -6.72
C TRP A 45 -1.76 -9.25 -8.22
N GLY A 46 -2.75 -8.71 -8.91
CA GLY A 46 -3.04 -8.96 -10.32
C GLY A 46 -4.07 -10.08 -10.56
N GLY A 47 -4.73 -10.57 -9.51
CA GLY A 47 -5.75 -11.63 -9.60
C GLY A 47 -7.13 -11.12 -10.05
N ARG A 48 -7.41 -9.83 -9.91
CA ARG A 48 -8.70 -9.26 -10.32
C ARG A 48 -8.79 -9.04 -11.84
N SER A 49 -9.99 -9.18 -12.37
CA SER A 49 -10.24 -8.85 -13.76
C SER A 49 -10.07 -7.34 -14.02
N LEU A 50 -9.56 -6.98 -15.20
CA LEU A 50 -9.42 -5.58 -15.58
C LEU A 50 -10.78 -4.85 -15.60
N ALA A 51 -11.86 -5.54 -15.97
CA ALA A 51 -13.20 -4.96 -15.99
C ALA A 51 -13.66 -4.53 -14.60
N ASP A 52 -13.47 -5.37 -13.59
CA ASP A 52 -13.85 -5.06 -12.19
C ASP A 52 -13.00 -3.92 -11.63
N VAL A 53 -11.70 -3.92 -11.93
CA VAL A 53 -10.80 -2.83 -11.51
C VAL A 53 -11.23 -1.50 -12.15
N LEU A 54 -11.60 -1.49 -13.43
CA LEU A 54 -12.05 -0.28 -14.11
C LEU A 54 -13.41 0.20 -13.62
N ALA A 55 -14.30 -0.70 -13.21
CA ALA A 55 -15.56 -0.32 -12.57
C ALA A 55 -15.32 0.41 -11.25
N ASP A 56 -14.36 -0.05 -10.43
CA ASP A 56 -13.97 0.68 -9.22
C ASP A 56 -13.37 2.05 -9.55
N VAL A 57 -12.52 2.15 -10.57
CA VAL A 57 -11.95 3.42 -11.03
C VAL A 57 -13.03 4.40 -11.46
N ASP A 58 -14.06 3.92 -12.18
CA ASP A 58 -15.20 4.75 -12.59
C ASP A 58 -16.02 5.22 -11.38
N SER A 59 -16.27 4.35 -10.42
CA SER A 59 -16.95 4.69 -9.16
C SER A 59 -16.21 5.78 -8.38
N TRP A 60 -14.88 5.70 -8.29
CA TRP A 60 -14.07 6.72 -7.64
C TRP A 60 -14.06 8.06 -8.37
N ARG A 61 -14.05 8.04 -9.71
CA ARG A 61 -14.20 9.25 -10.52
C ARG A 61 -15.54 9.94 -10.23
N GLU A 62 -16.62 9.17 -10.17
CA GLU A 62 -17.97 9.68 -9.89
C GLU A 62 -18.09 10.26 -8.48
N ASP A 63 -17.43 9.64 -7.50
CA ASP A 63 -17.33 10.16 -6.13
C ASP A 63 -16.42 11.40 -6.01
N GLY A 64 -15.70 11.76 -7.07
CA GLY A 64 -14.84 12.93 -7.12
C GLY A 64 -13.52 12.77 -6.38
N ALA A 65 -12.95 11.56 -6.34
CA ALA A 65 -11.59 11.34 -5.88
C ALA A 65 -10.58 12.11 -6.74
N GLU A 66 -9.46 12.52 -6.16
CA GLU A 66 -8.41 13.24 -6.89
C GLU A 66 -7.38 12.28 -7.51
N GLY A 67 -7.41 11.04 -7.09
CA GLY A 67 -6.49 10.01 -7.55
C GLY A 67 -6.82 8.65 -6.99
N LEU A 68 -5.91 7.71 -7.18
CA LEU A 68 -6.08 6.32 -6.79
C LEU A 68 -4.93 5.84 -5.90
N PHE A 69 -5.28 4.98 -4.96
CA PHE A 69 -4.35 4.11 -4.24
C PHE A 69 -4.60 2.68 -4.73
N LEU A 70 -3.70 2.19 -5.60
CA LEU A 70 -3.76 0.85 -6.17
C LEU A 70 -3.12 -0.12 -5.18
N ASP A 71 -3.97 -0.72 -4.36
CA ASP A 71 -3.56 -1.58 -3.25
C ASP A 71 -3.31 -3.02 -3.70
N ARG A 72 -2.49 -3.75 -2.97
CA ARG A 72 -2.07 -5.12 -3.28
C ARG A 72 -1.65 -5.27 -4.75
N ALA A 73 -0.81 -4.33 -5.20
CA ALA A 73 -0.38 -4.28 -6.58
C ALA A 73 0.67 -5.38 -6.89
N PRO A 74 0.68 -5.94 -8.09
CA PRO A 74 1.72 -6.86 -8.50
C PRO A 74 3.08 -6.14 -8.57
N ALA A 75 4.16 -6.79 -8.10
CA ALA A 75 5.51 -6.22 -8.11
C ALA A 75 6.39 -6.74 -9.27
N GLY A 76 6.05 -7.89 -9.85
CA GLY A 76 6.82 -8.54 -10.90
C GLY A 76 6.59 -7.97 -12.31
N SER A 77 7.49 -8.28 -13.25
CA SER A 77 7.43 -7.78 -14.64
C SER A 77 6.12 -8.08 -15.37
N GLY A 78 5.47 -9.21 -15.08
CA GLY A 78 4.19 -9.60 -15.71
C GLY A 78 3.03 -8.64 -15.38
N GLY A 79 3.10 -7.93 -14.25
CA GLY A 79 2.08 -6.97 -13.84
C GLY A 79 2.21 -5.59 -14.49
N VAL A 80 3.34 -5.27 -15.10
CA VAL A 80 3.61 -3.91 -15.64
C VAL A 80 2.59 -3.51 -16.71
N GLY A 81 2.31 -4.38 -17.68
CA GLY A 81 1.37 -4.08 -18.76
C GLY A 81 -0.06 -3.80 -18.27
N PRO A 82 -0.68 -4.69 -17.50
CA PRO A 82 -1.98 -4.43 -16.87
C PRO A 82 -2.03 -3.16 -16.04
N VAL A 83 -1.04 -2.91 -15.16
CA VAL A 83 -0.98 -1.70 -14.34
C VAL A 83 -0.81 -0.44 -15.21
N ALA A 84 0.04 -0.48 -16.22
CA ALA A 84 0.20 0.63 -17.17
C ALA A 84 -1.12 1.00 -17.86
N LEU A 85 -1.93 0.00 -18.21
CA LEU A 85 -3.24 0.22 -18.79
C LEU A 85 -4.21 0.87 -17.79
N ILE A 86 -4.25 0.38 -16.54
CA ILE A 86 -5.07 0.97 -15.46
C ILE A 86 -4.67 2.44 -15.25
N VAL A 87 -3.39 2.73 -15.08
CA VAL A 87 -2.87 4.09 -14.88
C VAL A 87 -3.27 5.02 -16.03
N ARG A 88 -3.10 4.58 -17.27
CA ARG A 88 -3.47 5.37 -18.45
C ARG A 88 -4.97 5.63 -18.53
N LEU A 89 -5.79 4.62 -18.20
CA LEU A 89 -7.25 4.78 -18.22
C LEU A 89 -7.75 5.65 -17.07
N ALA A 90 -7.12 5.57 -15.88
CA ALA A 90 -7.38 6.48 -14.77
C ALA A 90 -7.06 7.93 -15.14
N ALA A 91 -5.90 8.18 -15.76
CA ALA A 91 -5.52 9.51 -16.23
C ALA A 91 -6.53 10.09 -17.24
N ARG A 92 -7.04 9.29 -18.19
CA ARG A 92 -8.09 9.70 -19.13
C ARG A 92 -9.40 10.07 -18.45
N ARG A 93 -9.64 9.60 -17.24
CA ARG A 93 -10.79 9.88 -16.39
C ARG A 93 -10.58 11.07 -15.46
N GLY A 94 -9.41 11.72 -15.53
CA GLY A 94 -9.04 12.84 -14.68
C GLY A 94 -8.39 12.44 -13.34
N LEU A 95 -8.16 11.15 -13.10
CA LEU A 95 -7.49 10.63 -11.90
C LEU A 95 -5.99 10.54 -12.16
N HIS A 96 -5.30 11.69 -12.08
CA HIS A 96 -3.89 11.77 -12.49
C HIS A 96 -2.91 11.37 -11.39
N ARG A 97 -3.35 11.34 -10.14
CA ARG A 97 -2.50 10.99 -9.01
C ARG A 97 -2.68 9.52 -8.70
N VAL A 98 -1.65 8.73 -8.89
CA VAL A 98 -1.68 7.29 -8.62
C VAL A 98 -0.55 6.90 -7.68
N VAL A 99 -0.91 6.25 -6.59
CA VAL A 99 0.00 5.57 -5.69
C VAL A 99 -0.17 4.08 -5.89
N LEU A 100 0.91 3.38 -6.19
CA LEU A 100 0.96 1.93 -6.32
C LEU A 100 1.48 1.33 -5.02
N ASN A 101 0.72 0.44 -4.39
CA ASN A 101 1.10 -0.22 -3.15
C ASN A 101 1.29 -1.75 -3.34
N PRO A 102 2.46 -2.19 -3.79
CA PRO A 102 2.85 -3.59 -3.73
C PRO A 102 3.37 -4.00 -2.34
N GLY A 103 3.71 -3.04 -1.47
CA GLY A 103 4.32 -3.27 -0.16
C GLY A 103 5.74 -3.86 -0.19
N VAL A 104 6.32 -3.98 -1.37
CA VAL A 104 7.67 -4.50 -1.63
C VAL A 104 8.29 -3.77 -2.82
N PRO A 105 9.63 -3.80 -3.00
CA PRO A 105 10.27 -3.27 -4.20
C PRO A 105 9.74 -3.90 -5.48
N THR A 106 9.61 -3.09 -6.53
CA THR A 106 9.01 -3.49 -7.79
C THR A 106 10.06 -3.70 -8.89
N HIS A 107 9.64 -4.37 -9.96
CA HIS A 107 10.41 -4.40 -11.21
C HIS A 107 10.65 -2.96 -11.72
N PRO A 108 11.85 -2.61 -12.22
CA PRO A 108 12.21 -1.23 -12.60
C PRO A 108 11.23 -0.55 -13.56
N LEU A 109 10.63 -1.27 -14.50
CA LEU A 109 9.67 -0.71 -15.46
C LEU A 109 8.42 -0.06 -14.83
N TYR A 110 8.11 -0.32 -13.57
CA TYR A 110 7.05 0.43 -12.88
C TYR A 110 7.38 1.90 -12.68
N ARG A 111 8.70 2.23 -12.60
CA ARG A 111 9.18 3.62 -12.48
C ARG A 111 8.79 4.47 -13.69
N ASP A 112 8.74 3.85 -14.89
CA ASP A 112 8.39 4.53 -16.14
C ASP A 112 6.90 4.88 -16.25
N LEU A 113 6.06 4.38 -15.33
CA LEU A 113 4.63 4.66 -15.36
C LEU A 113 4.25 6.03 -14.79
N GLY A 114 5.20 6.76 -14.19
CA GLY A 114 4.95 8.06 -13.59
C GLY A 114 4.06 8.00 -12.33
N VAL A 115 4.04 6.87 -11.64
CA VAL A 115 3.31 6.64 -10.39
C VAL A 115 4.24 6.74 -9.18
N GLN A 116 3.66 6.99 -8.01
CA GLN A 116 4.38 6.86 -6.75
C GLN A 116 4.28 5.41 -6.26
N ILE A 117 5.34 4.87 -5.69
CA ILE A 117 5.41 3.45 -5.32
C ILE A 117 5.65 3.33 -3.82
N CYS A 118 4.77 2.61 -3.11
CA CYS A 118 5.00 2.16 -1.75
C CYS A 118 5.81 0.87 -1.79
N THR A 119 7.08 0.94 -1.41
CA THR A 119 8.00 -0.19 -1.38
C THR A 119 8.08 -0.88 -0.04
N PHE A 120 7.37 -0.37 0.95
CA PHE A 120 7.14 -1.03 2.22
C PHE A 120 5.72 -0.74 2.73
N ASP A 121 4.98 -1.78 3.07
CA ASP A 121 3.72 -1.71 3.81
C ASP A 121 3.70 -2.88 4.81
N GLY A 122 3.87 -2.60 6.10
CA GLY A 122 4.04 -3.66 7.08
C GLY A 122 4.22 -3.20 8.52
N ALA A 123 4.35 -4.19 9.41
CA ALA A 123 4.51 -3.97 10.84
C ALA A 123 5.86 -3.32 11.19
N TRP A 124 5.87 -2.54 12.28
CA TRP A 124 7.08 -1.91 12.83
C TRP A 124 8.19 -2.93 13.11
N THR A 125 7.85 -4.09 13.67
CA THR A 125 8.82 -5.15 13.97
C THR A 125 9.56 -5.63 12.72
N SER A 126 8.85 -5.81 11.61
CA SER A 126 9.43 -6.16 10.32
C SER A 126 10.26 -5.02 9.74
N TYR A 127 9.75 -3.76 9.88
CA TYR A 127 10.45 -2.58 9.38
C TYR A 127 11.82 -2.37 10.02
N GLN A 128 11.98 -2.68 11.31
CA GLN A 128 13.26 -2.53 12.02
C GLN A 128 14.38 -3.34 11.38
N GLY A 129 14.12 -4.60 11.01
CA GLY A 129 15.09 -5.50 10.37
C GLY A 129 15.15 -5.42 8.84
N TRP A 130 14.28 -4.63 8.22
CA TRP A 130 14.21 -4.56 6.77
C TRP A 130 15.42 -3.86 6.15
N ALA A 131 16.09 -4.53 5.20
CA ALA A 131 17.31 -4.05 4.57
C ALA A 131 17.07 -2.87 3.61
N GLY A 132 15.89 -2.82 2.98
CA GLY A 132 15.56 -1.78 2.01
C GLY A 132 16.19 -2.00 0.63
N ASP A 133 16.57 -3.23 0.29
CA ASP A 133 17.14 -3.54 -1.03
C ASP A 133 16.12 -3.25 -2.14
N GLY A 134 16.54 -2.58 -3.20
CA GLY A 134 15.69 -2.23 -4.35
C GLY A 134 14.76 -1.04 -4.12
N VAL A 135 14.93 -0.30 -3.01
CA VAL A 135 14.21 0.96 -2.73
C VAL A 135 14.94 2.12 -3.38
N GLU A 136 14.18 3.05 -3.93
CA GLU A 136 14.71 4.30 -4.45
C GLU A 136 14.33 5.49 -3.57
N PRO A 137 15.17 6.55 -3.52
CA PRO A 137 14.81 7.78 -2.85
C PRO A 137 13.47 8.33 -3.37
N GLY A 138 12.56 8.62 -2.46
CA GLY A 138 11.21 9.10 -2.84
C GLY A 138 10.12 8.04 -2.80
N ASP A 139 10.45 6.77 -2.59
CA ASP A 139 9.48 5.70 -2.39
C ASP A 139 8.64 5.91 -1.12
N GLY A 140 7.47 5.29 -1.11
CA GLY A 140 6.57 5.33 0.04
C GLY A 140 6.81 4.20 1.03
N HIS A 141 6.72 4.52 2.31
CA HIS A 141 6.75 3.52 3.38
C HIS A 141 5.52 3.69 4.29
N LEU A 142 4.75 2.62 4.47
CA LEU A 142 3.65 2.53 5.42
C LEU A 142 4.05 1.59 6.55
N VAL A 143 4.19 2.13 7.76
CA VAL A 143 4.67 1.38 8.93
C VAL A 143 3.62 1.44 10.02
N HIS A 144 2.98 0.32 10.30
CA HIS A 144 1.90 0.22 11.28
C HIS A 144 2.33 -0.47 12.58
N GLY A 145 1.51 -0.33 13.64
CA GLY A 145 1.77 -0.96 14.94
C GLY A 145 3.03 -0.42 15.62
N VAL A 146 3.38 0.84 15.38
CA VAL A 146 4.53 1.49 16.03
C VAL A 146 4.12 1.89 17.43
N PRO A 147 4.84 1.47 18.50
CA PRO A 147 4.58 1.99 19.85
C PRO A 147 4.60 3.52 19.87
N ALA A 148 3.67 4.15 20.60
CA ALA A 148 3.48 5.60 20.57
C ALA A 148 4.79 6.36 20.89
N GLU A 149 5.57 5.85 21.84
CA GLU A 149 6.88 6.39 22.24
C GLU A 149 7.95 6.25 21.14
N MET A 150 7.76 5.32 20.20
CA MET A 150 8.69 5.06 19.10
C MET A 150 8.35 5.79 17.80
N LEU A 151 7.19 6.47 17.69
CA LEU A 151 6.74 7.12 16.45
C LEU A 151 7.79 8.10 15.89
N THR A 152 8.43 8.89 16.75
CA THR A 152 9.48 9.82 16.31
C THR A 152 10.70 9.07 15.77
N ALA A 153 11.11 7.99 16.42
CA ALA A 153 12.23 7.17 15.97
C ALA A 153 11.90 6.46 14.64
N ALA A 154 10.68 5.95 14.50
CA ALA A 154 10.21 5.33 13.27
C ALA A 154 10.24 6.31 12.08
N ARG A 155 9.73 7.53 12.25
CA ARG A 155 9.78 8.58 11.21
C ARG A 155 11.21 8.94 10.80
N ARG A 156 12.13 9.04 11.78
CA ARG A 156 13.56 9.26 11.49
C ARG A 156 14.18 8.08 10.73
N LEU A 157 13.79 6.86 11.07
CA LEU A 157 14.27 5.66 10.36
C LEU A 157 13.74 5.64 8.92
N MET A 158 12.47 5.97 8.69
CA MET A 158 11.90 6.12 7.35
C MET A 158 12.69 7.13 6.52
N GLY A 159 12.97 8.32 7.07
CA GLY A 159 13.78 9.34 6.38
C GLY A 159 15.19 8.86 6.03
N ARG A 160 15.87 8.15 6.95
CA ARG A 160 17.20 7.55 6.67
C ARG A 160 17.15 6.49 5.56
N ARG A 161 16.02 5.81 5.41
CA ARG A 161 15.79 4.81 4.36
C ARG A 161 15.26 5.41 3.05
N GLY A 162 15.25 6.75 2.94
CA GLY A 162 14.90 7.44 1.71
C GLY A 162 13.40 7.60 1.46
N ALA A 163 12.53 7.34 2.45
CA ALA A 163 11.10 7.53 2.27
C ALA A 163 10.76 8.96 1.86
N GLY A 164 10.13 9.13 0.70
CA GLY A 164 9.65 10.41 0.19
C GLY A 164 8.23 10.75 0.64
N PHE A 165 7.43 9.72 0.97
CA PHE A 165 6.09 9.84 1.52
C PHE A 165 5.74 8.63 2.39
N GLY A 166 4.63 8.68 3.11
CA GLY A 166 4.12 7.56 3.89
C GLY A 166 3.67 7.92 5.28
N LEU A 167 3.58 6.94 6.16
CA LEU A 167 3.14 7.10 7.54
C LEU A 167 3.82 6.08 8.46
N ALA A 168 4.22 6.54 9.65
CA ALA A 168 4.43 5.69 10.81
C ALA A 168 3.27 5.92 11.78
N THR A 169 2.53 4.88 12.14
CA THR A 169 1.33 4.95 12.98
C THR A 169 1.29 3.82 14.01
N ASP A 170 0.67 4.09 15.15
CA ASP A 170 0.31 3.09 16.17
C ASP A 170 -0.92 2.26 15.78
N ALA A 171 -1.73 2.76 14.84
CA ALA A 171 -2.85 1.99 14.29
C ALA A 171 -2.36 0.73 13.55
N SER A 172 -3.23 -0.28 13.50
CA SER A 172 -2.97 -1.53 12.78
C SER A 172 -4.14 -1.85 11.84
N PRO A 173 -3.89 -2.34 10.62
CA PRO A 173 -4.94 -2.78 9.70
C PRO A 173 -5.75 -3.97 10.25
N TYR A 174 -5.20 -4.69 11.22
CA TYR A 174 -5.80 -5.91 11.76
C TYR A 174 -6.62 -5.70 13.05
N GLY A 175 -7.00 -4.44 13.37
CA GLY A 175 -7.78 -4.11 14.58
C GLY A 175 -7.06 -4.52 15.87
N GLY A 176 -7.18 -3.76 16.96
CA GLY A 176 -6.45 -3.96 18.22
C GLY A 176 -6.77 -5.26 18.99
N GLY A 177 -6.53 -6.40 18.36
CA GLY A 177 -6.42 -7.70 18.99
C GLY A 177 -4.96 -8.11 18.99
N THR A 178 -4.41 -8.40 20.17
CA THR A 178 -3.14 -9.09 20.32
C THR A 178 -3.12 -10.28 19.38
N LEU A 179 -2.20 -10.28 18.41
CA LEU A 179 -1.95 -11.45 17.58
C LEU A 179 -1.56 -12.59 18.53
N SER A 180 -2.47 -13.52 18.75
CA SER A 180 -2.18 -14.81 19.35
C SER A 180 -1.17 -15.50 18.42
N GLU A 181 -0.09 -16.03 19.00
CA GLU A 181 0.99 -16.77 18.32
C GLU A 181 0.54 -18.05 17.56
N ALA A 182 -0.76 -18.23 17.29
CA ALA A 182 -1.35 -19.44 16.75
C ALA A 182 -1.34 -19.55 15.21
N ALA A 183 -0.77 -18.60 14.47
CA ALA A 183 -0.83 -18.62 12.99
C ALA A 183 0.45 -19.07 12.28
N CYS A 184 1.47 -19.54 13.00
CA CYS A 184 2.73 -20.00 12.41
C CYS A 184 2.96 -21.52 12.45
N GLU A 185 2.04 -22.32 12.95
CA GLU A 185 2.27 -23.79 13.09
C GLU A 185 1.71 -24.66 11.95
N ASP A 186 0.86 -24.15 11.06
CA ASP A 186 0.20 -24.98 10.03
C ASP A 186 0.94 -25.08 8.68
N ALA A 187 2.15 -24.54 8.56
CA ALA A 187 2.92 -24.60 7.30
C ALA A 187 4.04 -25.65 7.27
N ALA A 188 4.24 -26.42 8.35
CA ALA A 188 5.37 -27.37 8.46
C ALA A 188 5.01 -28.85 8.29
N ASP A 189 3.73 -29.22 8.14
CA ASP A 189 3.31 -30.63 8.21
C ASP A 189 2.77 -31.22 6.88
N SER A 190 3.24 -30.71 5.74
CA SER A 190 2.86 -31.26 4.42
C SER A 190 4.01 -31.76 3.55
N ALA A 191 5.16 -32.08 4.14
CA ALA A 191 6.33 -32.52 3.38
C ALA A 191 6.91 -33.84 3.91
N ASP A 192 6.08 -34.86 4.24
CA ASP A 192 6.62 -36.19 4.49
C ASP A 192 5.58 -37.30 4.27
N SER A 193 5.27 -37.61 3.00
CA SER A 193 4.71 -38.91 2.65
C SER A 193 4.83 -39.18 1.14
N CYS A 194 6.04 -39.43 0.66
CA CYS A 194 6.24 -40.12 -0.61
C CYS A 194 7.59 -40.83 -0.62
N THR A 195 7.72 -41.94 0.11
CA THR A 195 8.71 -42.96 -0.21
C THR A 195 8.24 -44.33 0.27
N THR A 196 8.42 -45.28 -0.63
CA THR A 196 8.49 -46.73 -0.49
C THR A 196 7.21 -47.53 -0.68
N SER A 197 7.10 -48.10 -1.86
CA SER A 197 6.86 -49.56 -2.02
C SER A 197 7.39 -49.95 -3.39
N GLY A 198 8.63 -50.42 -3.42
CA GLY A 198 9.12 -51.31 -4.46
C GLY A 198 8.94 -52.75 -3.99
N SER A 199 8.46 -53.62 -4.83
CA SER A 199 8.80 -55.02 -5.04
C SER A 199 8.07 -55.53 -6.25
#